data_96ce4e0ad33bc0ec5577bbd0d255d490
#
_entry.id   96ce4e0ad33bc0ec5577bbd0d255d490
#
_cell.length_a   1.000
_cell.length_b   1.000
_cell.length_c   1.000
_cell.angle_alpha   90.00
_cell.angle_beta   90.00
_cell.angle_gamma   90.00
#
_symmetry.space_group_name_H-M   'P 1'
#
loop_
_entity.id
_entity.type
_entity.pdbx_description
1 polymer ?
#
loop_
_entity_poly.entity_id
_entity_poly.type
_entity_poly.pdbx_seq_one_letter_code
_entity_poly.pdbx_strand_id
1 'polypeptide(L)'
;MTLDTLIGGDCRQVLQTLPDGCVDCCVTSPPYNIGLDYGTADDRKSDDDYLAFTRDYLAECYRVLKDDGRFCLNIGYKVSTVKEAGIDYVELLNLINSIGYTLRETIIWVKSKRPDDPQSFCGSNTAWGSWMSAANPICRARMEFIFVLNKNSFKKHHRGISTMTRQEFMDCASTVWYFPAERSRLHKAPFPVDLPYRCIQFYTYQGDVVLDPFIGSGTTAVACVRTGRRYIGIEQNPDYIRMAEGRIQQEKQQLKNRQVC
;
A
#
# COMPACT_ATOMS: atom_id res chain seq x y z
N MET A 1 16.98 -13.75 -9.18
CA MET A 1 15.75 -13.30 -8.48
C MET A 1 14.54 -13.83 -9.25
N THR A 2 13.62 -14.51 -8.58
CA THR A 2 12.38 -15.01 -9.20
C THR A 2 11.33 -13.89 -9.15
N LEU A 3 10.67 -13.64 -10.29
CA LEU A 3 9.58 -12.67 -10.42
C LEU A 3 8.23 -13.37 -10.50
N ASP A 4 7.14 -12.64 -10.26
CA ASP A 4 5.76 -13.13 -10.20
C ASP A 4 5.60 -14.21 -9.13
N THR A 5 6.17 -13.91 -7.96
CA THR A 5 6.27 -14.84 -6.83
C THR A 5 5.72 -14.25 -5.54
N LEU A 6 5.21 -15.12 -4.69
CA LEU A 6 4.89 -14.85 -3.30
C LEU A 6 5.92 -15.57 -2.42
N ILE A 7 6.50 -14.88 -1.45
CA ILE A 7 7.53 -15.39 -0.56
C ILE A 7 6.99 -15.37 0.87
N GLY A 8 6.96 -16.55 1.50
CA GLY A 8 6.53 -16.68 2.89
C GLY A 8 7.63 -16.24 3.86
N GLY A 9 7.31 -15.39 4.84
CA GLY A 9 8.24 -15.01 5.89
C GLY A 9 8.11 -13.57 6.38
N ASP A 10 8.94 -13.23 7.37
CA ASP A 10 9.08 -11.84 7.84
C ASP A 10 9.70 -10.99 6.74
N CYS A 11 9.03 -9.90 6.38
CA CYS A 11 9.46 -9.03 5.29
C CYS A 11 10.90 -8.51 5.50
N ARG A 12 11.31 -8.22 6.73
CA ARG A 12 12.65 -7.73 7.06
C ARG A 12 13.74 -8.75 6.69
N GLN A 13 13.48 -10.05 6.93
CA GLN A 13 14.40 -11.13 6.59
C GLN A 13 14.38 -11.44 5.09
N VAL A 14 13.18 -11.50 4.50
CA VAL A 14 13.04 -11.80 3.08
C VAL A 14 13.65 -10.70 2.21
N LEU A 15 13.41 -9.42 2.56
CA LEU A 15 13.98 -8.28 1.83
C LEU A 15 15.50 -8.34 1.76
N GLN A 16 16.20 -8.77 2.83
CA GLN A 16 17.66 -8.94 2.85
C GLN A 16 18.19 -9.94 1.81
N THR A 17 17.32 -10.85 1.33
CA THR A 17 17.70 -11.81 0.28
C THR A 17 17.58 -11.25 -1.14
N LEU A 18 16.92 -10.08 -1.30
CA LEU A 18 16.76 -9.44 -2.60
C LEU A 18 17.98 -8.57 -2.94
N PRO A 19 18.39 -8.53 -4.22
CA PRO A 19 19.48 -7.66 -4.66
C PRO A 19 19.16 -6.17 -4.48
N ASP A 20 20.20 -5.35 -4.32
CA ASP A 20 20.09 -3.89 -4.35
C ASP A 20 19.56 -3.41 -5.71
N GLY A 21 18.71 -2.39 -5.68
CA GLY A 21 18.24 -1.72 -6.90
C GLY A 21 17.49 -2.62 -7.88
N CYS A 22 16.77 -3.63 -7.40
CA CYS A 22 16.07 -4.60 -8.26
C CYS A 22 14.58 -4.29 -8.47
N VAL A 23 14.02 -3.30 -7.76
CA VAL A 23 12.59 -2.97 -7.74
C VAL A 23 12.36 -1.59 -8.34
N ASP A 24 11.38 -1.48 -9.24
CA ASP A 24 10.99 -0.22 -9.89
C ASP A 24 9.99 0.59 -9.05
N CYS A 25 9.11 -0.10 -8.34
CA CYS A 25 8.12 0.53 -7.47
C CYS A 25 7.78 -0.38 -6.29
N CYS A 26 7.63 0.20 -5.12
CA CYS A 26 7.01 -0.46 -3.98
C CYS A 26 5.61 0.12 -3.78
N VAL A 27 4.60 -0.73 -3.58
CA VAL A 27 3.23 -0.31 -3.28
C VAL A 27 2.74 -1.17 -2.13
N THR A 28 2.45 -0.56 -0.98
CA THR A 28 2.08 -1.32 0.22
C THR A 28 1.25 -0.54 1.21
N SER A 29 0.56 -1.26 2.08
CA SER A 29 -0.07 -0.78 3.31
C SER A 29 0.42 -1.68 4.46
N PRO A 30 1.37 -1.23 5.27
CA PRO A 30 1.90 -2.01 6.39
C PRO A 30 0.86 -2.19 7.50
N PRO A 31 1.08 -3.07 8.48
CA PRO A 31 0.31 -3.09 9.72
C PRO A 31 0.34 -1.72 10.41
N TYR A 32 -0.81 -1.27 10.95
CA TYR A 32 -0.94 0.07 11.56
C TYR A 32 -0.80 0.08 13.07
N ASN A 33 -0.50 -1.06 13.68
CA ASN A 33 -0.38 -1.23 15.13
C ASN A 33 -1.66 -0.80 15.90
N ILE A 34 -2.81 -1.14 15.36
CA ILE A 34 -4.13 -0.80 15.92
C ILE A 34 -4.80 -1.99 16.64
N GLY A 35 -4.03 -3.04 16.90
CA GLY A 35 -4.48 -4.23 17.63
C GLY A 35 -5.31 -5.21 16.80
N LEU A 36 -5.14 -5.22 15.48
CA LEU A 36 -5.73 -6.23 14.61
C LEU A 36 -4.97 -7.56 14.75
N ASP A 37 -5.72 -8.62 14.93
CA ASP A 37 -5.15 -9.97 14.96
C ASP A 37 -4.96 -10.47 13.53
N TYR A 38 -3.73 -10.48 13.04
CA TYR A 38 -3.36 -11.05 11.74
C TYR A 38 -3.04 -12.55 11.80
N GLY A 39 -3.19 -13.16 12.98
CA GLY A 39 -2.97 -14.59 13.21
C GLY A 39 -1.51 -14.98 13.45
N THR A 40 -0.55 -14.30 12.87
CA THR A 40 0.89 -14.60 12.96
C THR A 40 1.73 -13.43 13.46
N ALA A 41 1.19 -12.22 13.47
CA ALA A 41 1.89 -11.01 13.88
C ALA A 41 1.14 -10.33 15.02
N ASP A 42 1.89 -9.92 16.04
CA ASP A 42 1.37 -9.04 17.11
C ASP A 42 1.30 -7.59 16.59
N ASP A 43 0.07 -7.08 16.48
CA ASP A 43 -0.23 -5.71 16.05
C ASP A 43 -0.45 -4.79 17.28
N ARG A 44 0.22 -5.08 18.41
CA ARG A 44 0.15 -4.33 19.67
C ARG A 44 1.53 -4.03 20.23
N LYS A 45 2.42 -3.56 19.36
CA LYS A 45 3.78 -3.17 19.75
C LYS A 45 3.74 -1.86 20.55
N SER A 46 4.77 -1.64 21.38
CA SER A 46 5.05 -0.28 21.87
C SER A 46 5.31 0.67 20.70
N ASP A 47 5.16 1.97 20.90
CA ASP A 47 5.41 2.95 19.84
C ASP A 47 6.87 2.89 19.38
N ASP A 48 7.84 2.72 20.29
CA ASP A 48 9.25 2.55 19.98
C ASP A 48 9.53 1.28 19.15
N ASP A 49 8.94 0.14 19.54
CA ASP A 49 9.08 -1.12 18.80
C ASP A 49 8.44 -1.03 17.42
N TYR A 50 7.32 -0.32 17.29
CA TYR A 50 6.66 -0.10 16.02
C TYR A 50 7.49 0.81 15.10
N LEU A 51 8.09 1.87 15.64
CA LEU A 51 9.00 2.74 14.88
C LEU A 51 10.27 1.99 14.46
N ALA A 52 10.83 1.16 15.33
CA ALA A 52 11.96 0.31 15.00
C ALA A 52 11.62 -0.68 13.87
N PHE A 53 10.50 -1.40 14.00
CA PHE A 53 9.99 -2.28 12.95
C PHE A 53 9.78 -1.54 11.62
N THR A 54 9.20 -0.33 11.69
CA THR A 54 8.93 0.50 10.52
C THR A 54 10.21 0.96 9.85
N ARG A 55 11.22 1.36 10.64
CA ARG A 55 12.56 1.71 10.15
C ARG A 55 13.20 0.56 9.40
N ASP A 56 13.16 -0.64 9.99
CA ASP A 56 13.83 -1.82 9.44
C ASP A 56 13.30 -2.17 8.04
N TYR A 57 11.98 -2.32 7.88
CA TYR A 57 11.45 -2.67 6.57
C TYR A 57 11.57 -1.53 5.54
N LEU A 58 11.42 -0.27 5.97
CA LEU A 58 11.58 0.88 5.06
C LEU A 58 13.02 1.02 4.57
N ALA A 59 14.01 0.78 5.43
CA ALA A 59 15.42 0.81 5.04
C ALA A 59 15.74 -0.27 4.00
N GLU A 60 15.24 -1.50 4.19
CA GLU A 60 15.41 -2.57 3.23
C GLU A 60 14.66 -2.29 1.91
N CYS A 61 13.44 -1.74 1.98
CA CYS A 61 12.73 -1.28 0.79
C CYS A 61 13.52 -0.20 0.04
N TYR A 62 14.14 0.73 0.76
CA TYR A 62 15.00 1.75 0.17
C TYR A 62 16.21 1.13 -0.55
N ARG A 63 16.86 0.14 0.05
CA ARG A 63 18.01 -0.57 -0.54
C ARG A 63 17.63 -1.26 -1.84
N VAL A 64 16.53 -2.01 -1.85
CA VAL A 64 16.10 -2.79 -3.03
C VAL A 64 15.46 -1.93 -4.14
N LEU A 65 15.02 -0.69 -3.84
CA LEU A 65 14.54 0.23 -4.86
C LEU A 65 15.69 0.69 -5.78
N LYS A 66 15.39 0.78 -7.08
CA LYS A 66 16.26 1.46 -8.06
C LYS A 66 16.43 2.93 -7.69
N ASP A 67 17.47 3.58 -8.20
CA ASP A 67 17.73 5.00 -7.94
C ASP A 67 16.58 5.92 -8.39
N ASP A 68 15.88 5.55 -9.45
CA ASP A 68 14.67 6.19 -9.95
C ASP A 68 13.38 5.47 -9.53
N GLY A 69 13.49 4.59 -8.53
CA GLY A 69 12.38 3.84 -7.98
C GLY A 69 11.44 4.70 -7.13
N ARG A 70 10.18 4.32 -7.07
CA ARG A 70 9.15 5.00 -6.30
C ARG A 70 8.58 4.10 -5.23
N PHE A 71 8.09 4.72 -4.17
CA PHE A 71 7.41 3.99 -3.11
C PHE A 71 6.07 4.67 -2.82
N CYS A 72 4.97 3.97 -3.05
CA CYS A 72 3.61 4.37 -2.70
C CYS A 72 3.24 3.70 -1.38
N LEU A 73 3.34 4.44 -0.29
CA LEU A 73 3.03 3.97 1.06
C LEU A 73 1.62 4.42 1.45
N ASN A 74 0.68 3.49 1.52
CA ASN A 74 -0.65 3.76 2.06
C ASN A 74 -0.63 3.67 3.59
N ILE A 75 -1.08 4.72 4.26
CA ILE A 75 -1.03 4.84 5.71
C ILE A 75 -2.26 5.58 6.25
N GLY A 76 -2.75 5.15 7.40
CA GLY A 76 -3.81 5.83 8.12
C GLY A 76 -3.39 7.20 8.66
N TYR A 77 -4.38 8.01 9.02
CA TYR A 77 -4.17 9.32 9.67
C TYR A 77 -3.35 9.20 10.96
N LYS A 78 -3.56 8.12 11.71
CA LYS A 78 -2.75 7.73 12.86
C LYS A 78 -2.42 6.25 12.73
N VAL A 79 -1.23 5.89 13.14
CA VAL A 79 -0.78 4.53 13.36
C VAL A 79 -0.42 4.40 14.83
N SER A 80 -0.53 3.19 15.38
CA SER A 80 -0.37 2.94 16.81
C SER A 80 -1.35 3.75 17.68
N THR A 81 -2.41 3.08 18.12
CA THR A 81 -3.43 3.68 18.99
C THR A 81 -3.38 3.10 20.40
N VAL A 82 -2.27 2.47 20.77
CA VAL A 82 -2.12 1.78 22.07
C VAL A 82 -2.13 2.76 23.24
N LYS A 83 -1.83 4.04 22.98
CA LYS A 83 -1.90 5.15 23.95
C LYS A 83 -2.60 6.35 23.33
N GLU A 84 -3.08 7.27 24.15
CA GLU A 84 -3.81 8.48 23.71
C GLU A 84 -3.05 9.34 22.69
N ALA A 85 -1.72 9.31 22.66
CA ALA A 85 -0.89 10.05 21.73
C ALA A 85 -0.77 9.36 20.36
N GLY A 86 -0.41 8.07 20.31
CA GLY A 86 -0.14 7.33 19.07
C GLY A 86 0.89 8.02 18.15
N ILE A 87 1.43 7.29 17.22
CA ILE A 87 2.34 7.84 16.20
C ILE A 87 1.50 8.54 15.14
N ASP A 88 1.77 9.81 14.88
CA ASP A 88 1.12 10.54 13.81
C ASP A 88 1.92 10.46 12.48
N TYR A 89 1.30 10.93 11.41
CA TYR A 89 1.91 10.90 10.09
C TYR A 89 3.15 11.82 9.97
N VAL A 90 3.30 12.82 10.84
CA VAL A 90 4.47 13.73 10.84
C VAL A 90 5.69 12.99 11.37
N GLU A 91 5.51 12.26 12.47
CA GLU A 91 6.58 11.43 13.06
C GLU A 91 7.03 10.34 12.08
N LEU A 92 6.06 9.69 11.41
CA LEU A 92 6.36 8.72 10.36
C LEU A 92 7.12 9.35 9.17
N LEU A 93 6.74 10.54 8.73
CA LEU A 93 7.46 11.26 7.67
C LEU A 93 8.87 11.64 8.08
N ASN A 94 9.10 12.04 9.33
CA ASN A 94 10.44 12.30 9.85
C ASN A 94 11.31 11.04 9.82
N LEU A 95 10.75 9.89 10.20
CA LEU A 95 11.41 8.59 10.09
C LEU A 95 11.76 8.26 8.63
N ILE A 96 10.81 8.39 7.71
CA ILE A 96 10.99 8.15 6.27
C ILE A 96 12.12 9.02 5.69
N ASN A 97 12.11 10.32 6.01
CA ASN A 97 13.16 11.24 5.58
C ASN A 97 14.52 10.89 6.17
N SER A 98 14.59 10.40 7.43
CA SER A 98 15.85 10.00 8.07
C SER A 98 16.51 8.77 7.41
N ILE A 99 15.75 7.95 6.68
CA ILE A 99 16.25 6.81 5.90
C ILE A 99 16.85 7.28 4.56
N GLY A 100 16.42 8.44 4.07
CA GLY A 100 16.90 9.00 2.80
C GLY A 100 15.84 9.12 1.71
N TYR A 101 14.60 8.73 1.98
CA TYR A 101 13.50 8.97 1.04
C TYR A 101 13.18 10.45 0.89
N THR A 102 12.78 10.86 -0.29
CA THR A 102 12.20 12.17 -0.56
C THR A 102 10.70 12.02 -0.77
N LEU A 103 9.89 12.75 0.01
CA LEU A 103 8.45 12.85 -0.22
C LEU A 103 8.21 13.72 -1.45
N ARG A 104 7.65 13.12 -2.50
CA ARG A 104 7.31 13.82 -3.73
C ARG A 104 5.90 14.38 -3.70
N GLU A 105 4.93 13.54 -3.32
CA GLU A 105 3.50 13.87 -3.32
C GLU A 105 2.80 13.18 -2.14
N THR A 106 1.72 13.80 -1.69
CA THR A 106 0.77 13.19 -0.76
C THR A 106 -0.58 13.11 -1.45
N ILE A 107 -1.03 11.90 -1.72
CA ILE A 107 -2.36 11.65 -2.27
C ILE A 107 -3.29 11.31 -1.11
N ILE A 108 -4.49 11.91 -1.11
CA ILE A 108 -5.54 11.66 -0.13
C ILE A 108 -6.55 10.69 -0.74
N TRP A 109 -6.59 9.46 -0.24
CA TRP A 109 -7.64 8.52 -0.60
C TRP A 109 -8.85 8.71 0.31
N VAL A 110 -9.92 9.28 -0.23
CA VAL A 110 -11.21 9.43 0.45
C VAL A 110 -12.03 8.16 0.23
N LYS A 111 -12.38 7.48 1.33
CA LYS A 111 -13.16 6.24 1.33
C LYS A 111 -14.64 6.53 1.03
N SER A 112 -14.94 6.96 -0.18
CA SER A 112 -16.30 7.27 -0.66
C SER A 112 -16.92 6.07 -1.36
N LYS A 113 -18.24 5.88 -1.23
CA LYS A 113 -18.96 4.85 -1.99
C LYS A 113 -19.07 5.20 -3.47
N ARG A 114 -19.04 6.49 -3.79
CA ARG A 114 -19.17 7.02 -5.14
C ARG A 114 -18.18 8.16 -5.34
N PRO A 115 -17.45 8.18 -6.47
CA PRO A 115 -16.50 9.24 -6.77
C PRO A 115 -17.11 10.65 -6.85
N ASP A 116 -18.35 10.72 -7.29
CA ASP A 116 -19.15 11.95 -7.47
C ASP A 116 -19.86 12.43 -6.20
N ASP A 117 -19.80 11.64 -5.12
CA ASP A 117 -20.44 11.96 -3.85
C ASP A 117 -19.48 11.75 -2.66
N PRO A 118 -18.64 12.74 -2.35
CA PRO A 118 -17.71 12.69 -1.22
C PRO A 118 -18.38 12.48 0.14
N GLN A 119 -19.69 12.78 0.25
CA GLN A 119 -20.48 12.57 1.46
C GLN A 119 -20.91 11.11 1.63
N SER A 120 -20.89 10.31 0.58
CA SER A 120 -21.22 8.88 0.61
C SER A 120 -20.12 8.06 1.27
N PHE A 121 -20.00 8.15 2.56
CA PHE A 121 -18.93 7.54 3.34
C PHE A 121 -19.02 6.02 3.45
N CYS A 122 -17.89 5.34 3.26
CA CYS A 122 -17.69 3.92 3.55
C CYS A 122 -16.90 3.77 4.84
N GLY A 123 -17.52 3.51 5.95
CA GLY A 123 -16.83 3.24 7.20
C GLY A 123 -17.80 2.89 8.30
N SER A 124 -17.36 2.01 9.18
CA SER A 124 -18.14 1.53 10.32
C SER A 124 -17.78 2.22 11.64
N ASN A 125 -16.84 3.16 11.63
CA ASN A 125 -16.47 3.83 12.86
C ASN A 125 -17.58 4.77 13.33
N THR A 126 -18.23 4.41 14.43
CA THR A 126 -19.30 5.15 15.06
C THR A 126 -18.84 5.93 16.30
N ALA A 127 -17.52 5.94 16.59
CA ALA A 127 -16.97 6.67 17.72
C ALA A 127 -17.07 8.18 17.47
N TRP A 128 -17.87 8.86 18.27
CA TRP A 128 -18.09 10.30 18.20
C TRP A 128 -17.41 11.07 19.32
N GLY A 129 -16.82 10.36 20.29
CA GLY A 129 -16.43 10.95 21.56
C GLY A 129 -17.65 11.42 22.35
N SER A 130 -17.60 12.64 22.88
CA SER A 130 -18.76 13.25 23.48
C SER A 130 -19.72 13.73 22.39
N TRP A 131 -20.92 13.11 22.32
CA TRP A 131 -21.95 13.45 21.34
C TRP A 131 -22.51 14.85 21.61
N MET A 132 -22.51 15.70 20.59
CA MET A 132 -23.01 17.08 20.62
C MET A 132 -22.45 17.94 21.78
N SER A 133 -21.25 17.64 22.25
CA SER A 133 -20.58 18.36 23.34
C SER A 133 -19.14 18.63 22.99
N ALA A 134 -18.65 19.81 23.36
CA ALA A 134 -17.25 20.21 23.19
C ALA A 134 -16.31 19.56 24.23
N ALA A 135 -16.83 18.74 25.14
CA ALA A 135 -16.02 18.14 26.22
C ALA A 135 -14.90 17.23 25.69
N ASN A 136 -15.22 16.37 24.71
CA ASN A 136 -14.25 15.48 24.06
C ASN A 136 -14.78 14.97 22.70
N PRO A 137 -15.02 15.83 21.71
CA PRO A 137 -15.49 15.40 20.40
C PRO A 137 -14.35 14.71 19.61
N ILE A 138 -14.68 13.69 18.80
CA ILE A 138 -13.73 12.96 17.97
C ILE A 138 -14.07 13.15 16.48
N CYS A 139 -13.10 13.60 15.70
CA CYS A 139 -13.19 13.62 14.25
C CYS A 139 -12.94 12.21 13.70
N ARG A 140 -13.87 11.73 12.87
CA ARG A 140 -13.73 10.42 12.23
C ARG A 140 -12.89 10.54 10.97
N ALA A 141 -11.79 9.79 10.89
CA ALA A 141 -11.00 9.69 9.69
C ALA A 141 -11.81 9.01 8.57
N ARG A 142 -12.02 9.71 7.46
CA ARG A 142 -12.68 9.20 6.25
C ARG A 142 -11.68 8.99 5.11
N MET A 143 -10.42 9.13 5.39
CA MET A 143 -9.37 9.09 4.39
C MET A 143 -8.14 8.37 4.93
N GLU A 144 -7.29 7.97 4.00
CA GLU A 144 -5.91 7.56 4.26
C GLU A 144 -4.98 8.35 3.35
N PHE A 145 -3.72 8.43 3.72
CA PHE A 145 -2.67 9.03 2.91
C PHE A 145 -2.01 7.95 2.04
N ILE A 146 -1.63 8.33 0.82
CA ILE A 146 -0.67 7.60 0.01
C ILE A 146 0.52 8.52 -0.17
N PHE A 147 1.60 8.25 0.57
CA PHE A 147 2.85 8.96 0.41
C PHE A 147 3.60 8.43 -0.80
N VAL A 148 3.84 9.28 -1.77
CA VAL A 148 4.63 8.97 -2.95
C VAL A 148 6.06 9.43 -2.69
N LEU A 149 6.92 8.46 -2.48
CA LEU A 149 8.31 8.66 -2.12
C LEU A 149 9.21 8.26 -3.30
N ASN A 150 10.39 8.83 -3.36
CA ASN A 150 11.45 8.37 -4.27
C ASN A 150 12.79 8.24 -3.54
N LYS A 151 13.70 7.44 -4.12
CA LYS A 151 15.05 7.25 -3.62
C LYS A 151 15.93 8.45 -4.00
N ASN A 152 16.54 8.46 -5.17
CA ASN A 152 17.43 9.53 -5.60
C ASN A 152 16.79 10.43 -6.67
N SER A 153 16.14 9.84 -7.66
CA SER A 153 15.50 10.55 -8.76
C SER A 153 14.03 10.20 -8.86
N PHE A 154 13.18 11.20 -9.02
CA PHE A 154 11.78 10.95 -9.36
C PHE A 154 11.60 10.70 -10.87
N LYS A 155 12.47 11.27 -11.71
CA LYS A 155 12.44 11.06 -13.15
C LYS A 155 13.02 9.68 -13.48
N LYS A 156 12.26 8.87 -14.22
CA LYS A 156 12.74 7.57 -14.71
C LYS A 156 13.94 7.73 -15.63
N HIS A 157 14.96 6.89 -15.42
CA HIS A 157 16.17 6.87 -16.21
C HIS A 157 16.01 6.10 -17.53
N HIS A 158 15.02 5.20 -17.59
CA HIS A 158 14.70 4.45 -18.81
C HIS A 158 13.33 4.87 -19.37
N ARG A 159 13.11 4.54 -20.64
CA ARG A 159 11.81 4.68 -21.29
C ARG A 159 11.15 3.32 -21.39
N GLY A 160 9.84 3.28 -21.22
CA GLY A 160 9.03 2.08 -21.30
C GLY A 160 7.65 2.38 -21.90
N ILE A 161 6.81 1.36 -21.99
CA ILE A 161 5.44 1.48 -22.48
C ILE A 161 4.55 1.88 -21.31
N SER A 162 3.90 3.05 -21.42
CA SER A 162 2.82 3.45 -20.53
C SER A 162 1.51 2.83 -21.05
N THR A 163 0.81 2.12 -20.17
CA THR A 163 -0.43 1.42 -20.53
C THR A 163 -1.69 2.20 -20.12
N MET A 164 -1.51 3.42 -19.58
CA MET A 164 -2.63 4.28 -19.17
C MET A 164 -3.35 4.87 -20.36
N THR A 165 -4.66 4.96 -20.28
CA THR A 165 -5.47 5.82 -21.12
C THR A 165 -5.32 7.28 -20.70
N ARG A 166 -5.73 8.22 -21.58
CA ARG A 166 -5.77 9.65 -21.24
C ARG A 166 -6.64 9.93 -20.01
N GLN A 167 -7.80 9.26 -19.91
CA GLN A 167 -8.72 9.47 -18.79
C GLN A 167 -8.11 8.97 -17.47
N GLU A 168 -7.53 7.76 -17.47
CA GLU A 168 -6.85 7.23 -16.28
C GLU A 168 -5.72 8.14 -15.83
N PHE A 169 -4.96 8.72 -16.77
CA PHE A 169 -3.91 9.67 -16.43
C PHE A 169 -4.48 10.91 -15.73
N MET A 170 -5.55 11.49 -16.26
CA MET A 170 -6.21 12.66 -15.65
C MET A 170 -6.78 12.34 -14.26
N ASP A 171 -7.37 11.17 -14.10
CA ASP A 171 -7.93 10.72 -12.82
C ASP A 171 -6.83 10.47 -11.76
N CYS A 172 -5.69 9.95 -12.17
CA CYS A 172 -4.54 9.72 -11.30
C CYS A 172 -3.75 10.99 -10.98
N ALA A 173 -3.77 12.00 -11.86
CA ALA A 173 -3.05 13.26 -11.67
C ALA A 173 -3.66 14.16 -10.58
N SER A 174 -4.82 13.79 -10.01
CA SER A 174 -5.38 14.46 -8.84
C SER A 174 -4.69 13.97 -7.56
N THR A 175 -4.44 14.89 -6.63
CA THR A 175 -3.97 14.54 -5.27
C THR A 175 -5.08 14.05 -4.35
N VAL A 176 -6.33 13.99 -4.83
CA VAL A 176 -7.47 13.45 -4.07
C VAL A 176 -8.16 12.38 -4.92
N TRP A 177 -8.17 11.17 -4.39
CA TRP A 177 -8.82 10.02 -5.02
C TRP A 177 -10.06 9.60 -4.25
N TYR A 178 -11.15 9.33 -4.97
CA TYR A 178 -12.42 8.90 -4.40
C TYR A 178 -12.76 7.51 -4.91
N PHE A 179 -12.71 6.51 -4.04
CA PHE A 179 -13.18 5.15 -4.32
C PHE A 179 -13.48 4.41 -3.02
N PRO A 180 -14.35 3.38 -3.07
CA PRO A 180 -14.77 2.66 -1.87
C PRO A 180 -13.63 1.85 -1.26
N ALA A 181 -13.69 1.69 0.07
CA ALA A 181 -12.85 0.74 0.77
C ALA A 181 -13.31 -0.70 0.47
N GLU A 182 -12.36 -1.61 0.39
CA GLU A 182 -12.63 -3.04 0.28
C GLU A 182 -13.26 -3.56 1.58
N ARG A 183 -14.23 -4.47 1.45
CA ARG A 183 -14.83 -5.20 2.56
C ARG A 183 -14.60 -6.67 2.36
N SER A 184 -13.78 -7.28 3.21
CA SER A 184 -13.56 -8.72 3.20
C SER A 184 -13.93 -9.30 4.56
N ARG A 185 -14.54 -10.48 4.57
CA ARG A 185 -14.75 -11.27 5.79
C ARG A 185 -13.52 -12.10 6.15
N LEU A 186 -12.64 -12.31 5.18
CA LEU A 186 -11.50 -13.23 5.28
C LEU A 186 -10.17 -12.50 5.51
N HIS A 187 -10.07 -11.22 5.12
CA HIS A 187 -8.91 -10.37 5.34
C HIS A 187 -9.31 -9.14 6.16
N LYS A 188 -8.60 -8.85 7.25
CA LYS A 188 -9.04 -7.88 8.25
C LYS A 188 -8.86 -6.41 7.83
N ALA A 189 -7.91 -6.11 6.97
CA ALA A 189 -7.65 -4.75 6.51
C ALA A 189 -7.21 -4.71 5.03
N PRO A 190 -8.05 -5.19 4.07
CA PRO A 190 -7.68 -5.13 2.67
C PRO A 190 -7.86 -3.71 2.14
N PHE A 191 -6.92 -3.23 1.35
CA PHE A 191 -7.20 -2.11 0.47
C PHE A 191 -7.75 -2.61 -0.88
N PRO A 192 -8.58 -1.81 -1.57
CA PRO A 192 -9.15 -2.20 -2.85
C PRO A 192 -8.09 -2.25 -3.95
N VAL A 193 -8.35 -3.04 -5.01
CA VAL A 193 -7.44 -3.16 -6.16
C VAL A 193 -7.20 -1.81 -6.85
N ASP A 194 -8.17 -0.90 -6.79
CA ASP A 194 -8.06 0.45 -7.37
C ASP A 194 -6.85 1.23 -6.83
N LEU A 195 -6.47 1.04 -5.56
CA LEU A 195 -5.34 1.73 -4.97
C LEU A 195 -4.01 1.34 -5.63
N PRO A 196 -3.56 0.06 -5.58
CA PRO A 196 -2.32 -0.34 -6.23
C PRO A 196 -2.41 -0.23 -7.75
N TYR A 197 -3.58 -0.44 -8.35
CA TYR A 197 -3.78 -0.27 -9.80
C TYR A 197 -3.40 1.15 -10.23
N ARG A 198 -3.92 2.19 -9.56
CA ARG A 198 -3.60 3.59 -9.87
C ARG A 198 -2.13 3.92 -9.63
N CYS A 199 -1.57 3.50 -8.48
CA CYS A 199 -0.15 3.69 -8.19
C CYS A 199 0.74 3.05 -9.27
N ILE A 200 0.48 1.79 -9.61
CA ILE A 200 1.26 1.03 -10.59
C ILE A 200 1.14 1.65 -11.97
N GLN A 201 -0.07 1.96 -12.43
CA GLN A 201 -0.28 2.57 -13.75
C GLN A 201 0.40 3.93 -13.85
N PHE A 202 0.33 4.77 -12.82
CA PHE A 202 0.81 6.15 -12.86
C PHE A 202 2.34 6.26 -12.67
N TYR A 203 2.95 5.31 -11.94
CA TYR A 203 4.35 5.42 -11.55
C TYR A 203 5.27 4.36 -12.15
N THR A 204 4.76 3.43 -12.97
CA THR A 204 5.58 2.37 -13.60
C THR A 204 5.28 2.20 -15.09
N TYR A 205 6.21 1.58 -15.80
CA TYR A 205 6.01 1.09 -17.16
C TYR A 205 5.63 -0.39 -17.18
N GLN A 206 5.10 -0.87 -18.30
CA GLN A 206 4.86 -2.29 -18.54
C GLN A 206 6.16 -3.09 -18.36
N GLY A 207 6.10 -4.21 -17.63
CA GLY A 207 7.25 -5.05 -17.34
C GLY A 207 8.08 -4.62 -16.11
N ASP A 208 7.85 -3.41 -15.56
CA ASP A 208 8.51 -2.96 -14.33
C ASP A 208 8.19 -3.90 -13.16
N VAL A 209 9.11 -4.01 -12.21
CA VAL A 209 9.00 -4.86 -11.02
C VAL A 209 8.39 -4.09 -9.86
N VAL A 210 7.28 -4.59 -9.34
CA VAL A 210 6.58 -4.04 -8.18
C VAL A 210 6.76 -4.95 -6.98
N LEU A 211 7.13 -4.36 -5.84
CA LEU A 211 7.27 -5.02 -4.56
C LEU A 211 6.11 -4.64 -3.64
N ASP A 212 5.57 -5.63 -2.93
CA ASP A 212 4.71 -5.40 -1.77
C ASP A 212 5.20 -6.27 -0.60
N PRO A 213 5.86 -5.68 0.41
CA PRO A 213 6.40 -6.41 1.56
C PRO A 213 5.34 -6.88 2.56
N PHE A 214 4.07 -6.49 2.36
CA PHE A 214 2.90 -6.88 3.17
C PHE A 214 1.74 -7.24 2.26
N ILE A 215 1.97 -8.20 1.33
CA ILE A 215 1.07 -8.48 0.20
C ILE A 215 -0.32 -8.96 0.63
N GLY A 216 -0.46 -9.52 1.84
CA GLY A 216 -1.73 -9.99 2.37
C GLY A 216 -2.45 -10.95 1.42
N SER A 217 -3.68 -10.62 1.08
CA SER A 217 -4.49 -11.39 0.14
C SER A 217 -4.15 -11.17 -1.35
N GLY A 218 -3.01 -10.54 -1.68
CA GLY A 218 -2.49 -10.45 -3.05
C GLY A 218 -3.04 -9.31 -3.89
N THR A 219 -3.60 -8.27 -3.30
CA THR A 219 -4.25 -7.17 -4.04
C THR A 219 -3.29 -6.45 -4.98
N THR A 220 -2.06 -6.17 -4.54
CA THR A 220 -1.01 -5.56 -5.37
C THR A 220 -0.59 -6.47 -6.53
N ALA A 221 -0.44 -7.79 -6.28
CA ALA A 221 -0.11 -8.74 -7.33
C ALA A 221 -1.21 -8.85 -8.40
N VAL A 222 -2.49 -8.83 -8.00
CA VAL A 222 -3.64 -8.77 -8.92
C VAL A 222 -3.55 -7.52 -9.79
N ALA A 223 -3.25 -6.36 -9.22
CA ALA A 223 -3.07 -5.13 -9.98
C ALA A 223 -1.88 -5.21 -10.96
N CYS A 224 -0.76 -5.84 -10.56
CA CYS A 224 0.38 -6.08 -11.46
C CYS A 224 -0.01 -6.96 -12.65
N VAL A 225 -0.75 -8.05 -12.42
CA VAL A 225 -1.23 -8.94 -13.48
C VAL A 225 -2.14 -8.17 -14.46
N ARG A 226 -3.07 -7.35 -13.96
CA ARG A 226 -3.96 -6.52 -14.80
C ARG A 226 -3.22 -5.53 -15.69
N THR A 227 -2.11 -5.03 -15.20
CA THR A 227 -1.37 -3.94 -15.85
C THR A 227 -0.13 -4.41 -16.61
N GLY A 228 0.18 -5.71 -16.59
CA GLY A 228 1.36 -6.29 -17.24
C GLY A 228 2.68 -5.92 -16.55
N ARG A 229 2.65 -5.70 -15.23
CA ARG A 229 3.86 -5.52 -14.41
C ARG A 229 4.22 -6.84 -13.74
N ARG A 230 5.51 -6.97 -13.38
CA ARG A 230 6.02 -8.10 -12.62
C ARG A 230 5.87 -7.81 -11.13
N TYR A 231 5.75 -8.82 -10.29
CA TYR A 231 5.57 -8.61 -8.86
C TYR A 231 6.48 -9.51 -8.01
N ILE A 232 6.76 -9.02 -6.79
CA ILE A 232 7.30 -9.76 -5.66
C ILE A 232 6.41 -9.41 -4.47
N GLY A 233 5.77 -10.41 -3.87
CA GLY A 233 4.95 -10.22 -2.67
C GLY A 233 5.53 -10.98 -1.49
N ILE A 234 5.53 -10.37 -0.30
CA ILE A 234 5.99 -11.02 0.93
C ILE A 234 4.81 -11.08 1.92
N GLU A 235 4.62 -12.23 2.56
CA GLU A 235 3.55 -12.44 3.53
C GLU A 235 3.99 -13.50 4.56
N GLN A 236 3.70 -13.23 5.85
CA GLN A 236 4.00 -14.19 6.92
C GLN A 236 2.92 -15.26 7.10
N ASN A 237 1.67 -14.89 6.85
CA ASN A 237 0.54 -15.77 7.08
C ASN A 237 0.31 -16.71 5.88
N PRO A 238 0.48 -18.04 6.05
CA PRO A 238 0.33 -18.99 4.96
C PRO A 238 -1.10 -19.05 4.41
N ASP A 239 -2.11 -18.68 5.19
CA ASP A 239 -3.50 -18.63 4.73
C ASP A 239 -3.70 -17.46 3.76
N TYR A 240 -3.08 -16.32 4.04
CA TYR A 240 -3.11 -15.18 3.12
C TYR A 240 -2.32 -15.46 1.84
N ILE A 241 -1.20 -16.18 1.91
CA ILE A 241 -0.47 -16.63 0.72
C ILE A 241 -1.37 -17.49 -0.17
N ARG A 242 -2.04 -18.51 0.38
CA ARG A 242 -2.97 -19.35 -0.39
C ARG A 242 -4.11 -18.57 -1.01
N MET A 243 -4.65 -17.60 -0.26
CA MET A 243 -5.70 -16.69 -0.77
C MET A 243 -5.17 -15.83 -1.93
N ALA A 244 -3.99 -15.27 -1.79
CA ALA A 244 -3.34 -14.45 -2.82
C ALA A 244 -3.09 -15.27 -4.10
N GLU A 245 -2.56 -16.49 -3.98
CA GLU A 245 -2.36 -17.41 -5.11
C GLU A 245 -3.65 -17.67 -5.87
N GLY A 246 -4.74 -17.99 -5.15
CA GLY A 246 -6.05 -18.21 -5.74
C GLY A 246 -6.57 -16.98 -6.51
N ARG A 247 -6.47 -15.79 -5.93
CA ARG A 247 -6.88 -14.53 -6.56
C ARG A 247 -6.04 -14.20 -7.81
N ILE A 248 -4.75 -14.41 -7.74
CA ILE A 248 -3.82 -14.19 -8.87
C ILE A 248 -4.16 -15.14 -10.02
N GLN A 249 -4.38 -16.42 -9.74
CA GLN A 249 -4.75 -17.40 -10.77
C GLN A 249 -6.10 -17.07 -11.42
N GLN A 250 -7.08 -16.68 -10.62
CA GLN A 250 -8.38 -16.24 -11.13
C GLN A 250 -8.24 -15.02 -12.08
N GLU A 251 -7.44 -14.02 -11.70
CA GLU A 251 -7.20 -12.84 -12.54
C GLU A 251 -6.50 -13.20 -13.85
N LYS A 252 -5.47 -14.05 -13.79
CA LYS A 252 -4.77 -14.55 -14.99
C LYS A 252 -5.72 -15.28 -15.96
N GLN A 253 -6.65 -16.08 -15.42
CA GLN A 253 -7.64 -16.78 -16.23
C GLN A 253 -8.64 -15.80 -16.88
N GLN A 254 -9.11 -14.80 -16.13
CA GLN A 254 -10.02 -13.77 -16.65
C GLN A 254 -9.38 -12.97 -17.80
N LEU A 255 -8.10 -12.62 -17.68
CA LEU A 255 -7.37 -11.91 -18.75
C LEU A 255 -7.22 -12.77 -20.01
N LYS A 256 -6.90 -14.07 -19.88
CA LYS A 256 -6.84 -14.98 -21.02
C LYS A 256 -8.19 -15.05 -21.75
N ASN A 257 -9.27 -15.16 -21.01
CA ASN A 257 -10.62 -15.25 -21.60
C ASN A 257 -11.00 -13.96 -22.35
N ARG A 258 -10.57 -12.77 -21.86
CA ARG A 258 -10.82 -11.48 -22.54
C ARG A 258 -10.01 -11.29 -23.83
N GLN A 259 -8.89 -11.99 -23.98
CA GLN A 259 -8.05 -11.93 -25.18
C GLN A 259 -8.51 -12.87 -26.30
N VAL A 260 -9.38 -13.82 -25.99
CA VAL A 260 -9.92 -14.82 -26.94
C VAL A 260 -11.26 -14.40 -27.54
N CYS A 261 -11.92 -13.41 -26.94
CA CYS A 261 -13.14 -12.77 -27.47
C CYS A 261 -12.81 -11.50 -28.25
#